data_a2681d151d0b7f690ef848dead89ba68
#
_entry.id   a2681d151d0b7f690ef848dead89ba68
#
_cell.length_a   1.000
_cell.length_b   1.000
_cell.length_c   1.000
_cell.angle_alpha   90.00
_cell.angle_beta   90.00
_cell.angle_gamma   90.00
#
_symmetry.space_group_name_H-M   'P 1'
#
loop_
_entity.id
_entity.type
_entity.pdbx_description
1 polymer ?
#
loop_
_entity_poly.entity_id
_entity_poly.type
_entity_poly.pdbx_seq_one_letter_code
_entity_poly.pdbx_strand_id
1 'polypeptide(L)'
;ISCSDDDPTVPEPEAVMPPAPVASDITSDSFAISWEAVEGAVSYTYTLLHKNPHGAITVIVPETNTDALSAAFTDLKASTAYTFRIKALGDGEKTLDSEWCECPVTTDEPEYLSGPWVTFEVNYEERTSYYCRITATFTPNDKTVAYYATCVYGSYFDDDPDDPDFEPNTEEDM
;
A
#
# COMPACT_ATOMS: atom_id res chain seq x y z
N ILE A 1 4.13 -12.30 -73.86
CA ILE A 1 4.07 -13.17 -72.67
C ILE A 1 4.26 -12.28 -71.49
N SER A 2 3.12 -11.94 -70.86
CA SER A 2 3.10 -11.15 -69.62
C SER A 2 3.20 -12.18 -68.49
N CYS A 3 4.30 -12.24 -67.76
CA CYS A 3 4.35 -12.87 -66.49
C CYS A 3 3.64 -11.96 -65.48
N SER A 4 2.46 -12.32 -65.06
CA SER A 4 1.88 -11.78 -63.84
C SER A 4 2.60 -12.48 -62.69
N ASP A 5 3.49 -11.78 -62.00
CA ASP A 5 3.95 -12.15 -60.67
C ASP A 5 2.80 -11.95 -59.69
N ASP A 6 1.91 -12.94 -59.59
CA ASP A 6 1.08 -13.14 -58.41
C ASP A 6 1.99 -13.73 -57.34
N ASP A 7 2.79 -12.87 -56.74
CA ASP A 7 3.44 -13.16 -55.46
C ASP A 7 2.33 -13.25 -54.41
N PRO A 8 2.13 -14.41 -53.74
CA PRO A 8 1.19 -14.47 -52.65
C PRO A 8 1.68 -13.53 -51.55
N THR A 9 1.01 -12.38 -51.45
CA THR A 9 1.27 -11.42 -50.36
C THR A 9 1.20 -12.16 -49.03
N VAL A 10 2.39 -12.39 -48.45
CA VAL A 10 2.51 -12.86 -47.06
C VAL A 10 1.79 -11.78 -46.25
N PRO A 11 0.74 -12.13 -45.49
CA PRO A 11 0.05 -11.14 -44.67
C PRO A 11 1.06 -10.46 -43.74
N GLU A 12 1.04 -9.13 -43.74
CA GLU A 12 1.87 -8.35 -42.85
C GLU A 12 1.48 -8.65 -41.41
N PRO A 13 2.45 -8.86 -40.48
CA PRO A 13 2.13 -9.19 -39.12
C PRO A 13 1.36 -8.05 -38.43
N GLU A 14 0.28 -8.38 -37.75
CA GLU A 14 -0.57 -7.42 -37.04
C GLU A 14 -0.24 -7.41 -35.55
N ALA A 15 -0.35 -6.25 -34.89
CA ALA A 15 -0.16 -6.14 -33.45
C ALA A 15 -1.32 -6.82 -32.71
N VAL A 16 -0.99 -7.58 -31.66
CA VAL A 16 -2.01 -8.15 -30.79
C VAL A 16 -2.73 -7.06 -29.99
N MET A 17 -3.94 -7.33 -29.53
CA MET A 17 -4.70 -6.39 -28.70
C MET A 17 -4.01 -6.15 -27.37
N PRO A 18 -4.04 -4.93 -26.80
CA PRO A 18 -3.57 -4.70 -25.46
C PRO A 18 -4.40 -5.48 -24.43
N PRO A 19 -3.77 -6.03 -23.38
CA PRO A 19 -4.50 -6.65 -22.28
C PRO A 19 -5.41 -5.65 -21.56
N ALA A 20 -6.47 -6.13 -20.91
CA ALA A 20 -7.36 -5.33 -20.06
C ALA A 20 -7.13 -5.71 -18.59
N PRO A 21 -6.16 -5.08 -17.89
CA PRO A 21 -5.86 -5.41 -16.51
C PRO A 21 -6.94 -4.90 -15.55
N VAL A 22 -7.25 -5.71 -14.53
CA VAL A 22 -8.21 -5.39 -13.46
C VAL A 22 -7.53 -5.57 -12.11
N ALA A 23 -7.64 -4.55 -11.26
CA ALA A 23 -7.14 -4.60 -9.89
C ALA A 23 -8.15 -5.24 -8.95
N SER A 24 -7.68 -6.03 -7.99
CA SER A 24 -8.45 -6.68 -6.93
C SER A 24 -7.64 -6.77 -5.64
N ASP A 25 -8.29 -7.19 -4.55
CA ASP A 25 -7.66 -7.46 -3.25
C ASP A 25 -6.79 -6.29 -2.76
N ILE A 26 -7.30 -5.07 -2.95
CA ILE A 26 -6.59 -3.85 -2.56
C ILE A 26 -6.62 -3.73 -1.05
N THR A 27 -5.43 -3.55 -0.46
CA THR A 27 -5.22 -3.28 0.97
C THR A 27 -4.32 -2.06 1.16
N SER A 28 -3.92 -1.77 2.38
CA SER A 28 -2.99 -0.67 2.66
C SER A 28 -1.55 -0.93 2.20
N ASP A 29 -1.17 -2.18 1.94
CA ASP A 29 0.19 -2.57 1.61
C ASP A 29 0.31 -3.55 0.44
N SER A 30 -0.81 -3.91 -0.19
CA SER A 30 -0.83 -4.90 -1.27
C SER A 30 -2.01 -4.72 -2.22
N PHE A 31 -1.91 -5.29 -3.42
CA PHE A 31 -3.02 -5.53 -4.34
C PHE A 31 -2.64 -6.62 -5.36
N ALA A 32 -3.65 -7.16 -6.02
CA ALA A 32 -3.48 -8.07 -7.14
C ALA A 32 -4.00 -7.44 -8.44
N ILE A 33 -3.39 -7.81 -9.56
CA ILE A 33 -3.85 -7.47 -10.91
C ILE A 33 -4.05 -8.77 -11.66
N SER A 34 -5.14 -8.86 -12.40
CA SER A 34 -5.42 -9.96 -13.32
C SER A 34 -5.82 -9.42 -14.70
N TRP A 35 -5.60 -10.21 -15.73
CA TRP A 35 -5.99 -9.91 -17.10
C TRP A 35 -6.40 -11.19 -17.82
N GLU A 36 -7.14 -11.06 -18.90
CA GLU A 36 -7.53 -12.18 -19.74
C GLU A 36 -6.45 -12.48 -20.79
N ALA A 37 -6.40 -13.74 -21.23
CA ALA A 37 -5.50 -14.14 -22.30
C ALA A 37 -5.87 -13.41 -23.60
N VAL A 38 -4.87 -12.84 -24.26
CA VAL A 38 -5.02 -12.13 -25.53
C VAL A 38 -4.71 -13.08 -26.69
N GLU A 39 -5.60 -13.12 -27.66
CA GLU A 39 -5.41 -13.96 -28.84
C GLU A 39 -4.16 -13.53 -29.62
N GLY A 40 -3.32 -14.49 -29.98
CA GLY A 40 -2.07 -14.26 -30.69
C GLY A 40 -0.89 -13.81 -29.81
N ALA A 41 -1.12 -13.58 -28.52
CA ALA A 41 -0.04 -13.31 -27.57
C ALA A 41 0.64 -14.61 -27.14
N VAL A 42 1.98 -14.56 -27.01
CA VAL A 42 2.79 -15.68 -26.52
C VAL A 42 3.19 -15.50 -25.06
N SER A 43 3.26 -14.28 -24.59
CA SER A 43 3.58 -13.90 -23.20
C SER A 43 3.22 -12.45 -22.94
N TYR A 44 3.52 -11.95 -21.74
CA TYR A 44 3.24 -10.58 -21.32
C TYR A 44 4.47 -9.96 -20.69
N THR A 45 4.61 -8.64 -20.83
CA THR A 45 5.59 -7.87 -20.06
C THR A 45 4.83 -6.84 -19.25
N TYR A 46 5.12 -6.76 -17.94
CA TYR A 46 4.53 -5.77 -17.06
C TYR A 46 5.58 -5.02 -16.23
N THR A 47 5.19 -3.87 -15.71
CA THR A 47 5.98 -3.06 -14.78
C THR A 47 5.05 -2.34 -13.80
N LEU A 48 5.53 -2.04 -12.60
CA LEU A 48 4.81 -1.25 -11.61
C LEU A 48 5.58 0.03 -11.32
N LEU A 49 4.89 1.17 -11.45
CA LEU A 49 5.45 2.50 -11.30
C LEU A 49 4.73 3.25 -10.18
N HIS A 50 5.43 4.13 -9.51
CA HIS A 50 4.86 5.14 -8.62
C HIS A 50 5.28 6.52 -9.13
N LYS A 51 4.31 7.41 -9.31
CA LYS A 51 4.55 8.81 -9.65
C LYS A 51 4.27 9.68 -8.43
N ASN A 52 5.28 10.36 -7.93
CA ASN A 52 5.12 11.25 -6.80
C ASN A 52 4.37 12.55 -7.17
N PRO A 53 3.90 13.35 -6.21
CA PRO A 53 3.20 14.61 -6.47
C PRO A 53 4.00 15.64 -7.28
N HIS A 54 5.33 15.53 -7.29
CA HIS A 54 6.23 16.40 -8.06
C HIS A 54 6.51 15.88 -9.48
N GLY A 55 5.86 14.77 -9.87
CA GLY A 55 5.95 14.20 -11.20
C GLY A 55 7.13 13.24 -11.42
N ALA A 56 7.98 13.00 -10.42
CA ALA A 56 9.04 12.02 -10.54
C ALA A 56 8.48 10.60 -10.50
N ILE A 57 8.96 9.75 -11.42
CA ILE A 57 8.57 8.35 -11.54
C ILE A 57 9.62 7.48 -10.87
N THR A 58 9.15 6.60 -9.99
CA THR A 58 9.95 5.54 -9.36
C THR A 58 9.47 4.20 -9.89
N VAL A 59 10.39 3.37 -10.37
CA VAL A 59 10.10 1.99 -10.76
C VAL A 59 10.07 1.14 -9.49
N ILE A 60 8.92 0.58 -9.17
CA ILE A 60 8.71 -0.31 -8.02
C ILE A 60 9.04 -1.75 -8.41
N VAL A 61 8.48 -2.19 -9.56
CA VAL A 61 8.82 -3.48 -10.17
C VAL A 61 9.33 -3.18 -11.58
N PRO A 62 10.55 -3.62 -11.93
CA PRO A 62 11.10 -3.45 -13.27
C PRO A 62 10.29 -4.26 -14.29
N GLU A 63 10.51 -4.01 -15.58
CA GLU A 63 9.88 -4.78 -16.64
C GLU A 63 10.16 -6.28 -16.45
N THR A 64 9.09 -7.03 -16.30
CA THR A 64 9.11 -8.46 -15.97
C THR A 64 8.26 -9.21 -16.99
N ASN A 65 8.82 -10.24 -17.60
CA ASN A 65 8.10 -11.12 -18.52
C ASN A 65 7.39 -12.24 -17.75
N THR A 66 6.20 -12.59 -18.19
CA THR A 66 5.39 -13.64 -17.57
C THR A 66 4.44 -14.30 -18.58
N ASP A 67 4.16 -15.58 -18.36
CA ASP A 67 3.10 -16.31 -19.03
C ASP A 67 1.83 -16.43 -18.16
N ALA A 68 1.91 -15.97 -16.90
CA ALA A 68 0.76 -15.91 -16.00
C ALA A 68 -0.21 -14.82 -16.42
N LEU A 69 -1.45 -14.95 -16.00
CA LEU A 69 -2.56 -14.00 -16.24
C LEU A 69 -2.86 -13.15 -15.00
N SER A 70 -1.96 -13.14 -14.04
CA SER A 70 -2.08 -12.32 -12.83
C SER A 70 -0.71 -12.01 -12.23
N ALA A 71 -0.64 -10.93 -11.45
CA ALA A 71 0.50 -10.54 -10.63
C ALA A 71 0.01 -9.99 -9.30
N ALA A 72 0.71 -10.29 -8.21
CA ALA A 72 0.43 -9.76 -6.88
C ALA A 72 1.62 -8.92 -6.40
N PHE A 73 1.33 -7.83 -5.71
CA PHE A 73 2.29 -6.87 -5.21
C PHE A 73 2.08 -6.68 -3.72
N THR A 74 3.15 -6.77 -2.94
CA THR A 74 3.17 -6.61 -1.48
C THR A 74 4.23 -5.61 -1.06
N ASP A 75 4.27 -5.27 0.22
CA ASP A 75 5.23 -4.32 0.79
C ASP A 75 5.13 -2.92 0.17
N LEU A 76 3.94 -2.55 -0.25
CA LEU A 76 3.63 -1.25 -0.82
C LEU A 76 3.36 -0.22 0.29
N LYS A 77 3.44 1.05 -0.06
CA LYS A 77 3.07 2.13 0.85
C LYS A 77 1.57 2.36 0.82
N ALA A 78 0.99 2.57 2.00
CA ALA A 78 -0.42 2.92 2.15
C ALA A 78 -0.76 4.28 1.51
N SER A 79 -2.03 4.48 1.17
CA SER A 79 -2.56 5.71 0.57
C SER A 79 -1.73 6.22 -0.61
N THR A 80 -1.19 5.29 -1.41
CA THR A 80 -0.22 5.61 -2.46
C THR A 80 -0.74 5.17 -3.83
N ALA A 81 -0.68 6.09 -4.79
CA ALA A 81 -1.08 5.81 -6.18
C ALA A 81 0.07 5.13 -6.93
N TYR A 82 -0.25 4.01 -7.55
CA TYR A 82 0.62 3.23 -8.43
C TYR A 82 0.04 3.18 -9.83
N THR A 83 0.87 2.95 -10.83
CA THR A 83 0.46 2.68 -12.20
C THR A 83 1.05 1.34 -12.63
N PHE A 84 0.20 0.35 -12.77
CA PHE A 84 0.57 -0.90 -13.40
C PHE A 84 0.49 -0.74 -14.91
N ARG A 85 1.53 -1.18 -15.62
CA ARG A 85 1.56 -1.17 -17.09
C ARG A 85 1.84 -2.57 -17.59
N ILE A 86 1.13 -2.96 -18.64
CA ILE A 86 1.27 -4.27 -19.25
C ILE A 86 1.15 -4.17 -20.76
N LYS A 87 1.87 -5.02 -21.46
CA LYS A 87 1.70 -5.27 -22.91
C LYS A 87 1.72 -6.77 -23.18
N ALA A 88 1.03 -7.18 -24.20
CA ALA A 88 1.10 -8.53 -24.76
C ALA A 88 2.25 -8.60 -25.78
N LEU A 89 3.00 -9.68 -25.75
CA LEU A 89 4.07 -9.96 -26.70
C LEU A 89 3.58 -10.89 -27.79
N GLY A 90 3.78 -10.49 -29.04
CA GLY A 90 3.56 -11.34 -30.21
C GLY A 90 4.69 -12.35 -30.42
N ASP A 91 4.54 -13.21 -31.43
CA ASP A 91 5.58 -14.18 -31.83
C ASP A 91 6.69 -13.57 -32.72
N GLY A 92 6.52 -12.32 -33.13
CA GLY A 92 7.45 -11.59 -34.00
C GLY A 92 7.42 -12.02 -35.48
N GLU A 93 6.66 -13.05 -35.83
CA GLU A 93 6.53 -13.55 -37.21
C GLU A 93 5.14 -13.30 -37.78
N LYS A 94 4.09 -13.67 -37.07
CA LYS A 94 2.67 -13.51 -37.45
C LYS A 94 2.01 -12.39 -36.68
N THR A 95 2.43 -12.18 -35.44
CA THR A 95 1.90 -11.15 -34.57
C THR A 95 3.03 -10.29 -34.00
N LEU A 96 2.75 -8.98 -33.86
CA LEU A 96 3.62 -8.02 -33.19
C LEU A 96 3.13 -7.76 -31.77
N ASP A 97 4.00 -7.18 -30.94
CA ASP A 97 3.63 -6.73 -29.60
C ASP A 97 2.49 -5.74 -29.60
N SER A 98 1.68 -5.75 -28.56
CA SER A 98 0.65 -4.72 -28.35
C SER A 98 1.26 -3.39 -27.86
N GLU A 99 0.47 -2.36 -27.91
CA GLU A 99 0.73 -1.14 -27.14
C GLU A 99 0.62 -1.41 -25.63
N TRP A 100 1.24 -0.52 -24.84
CA TRP A 100 1.14 -0.56 -23.39
C TRP A 100 -0.27 -0.17 -22.93
N CYS A 101 -0.85 -0.99 -22.05
CA CYS A 101 -2.07 -0.64 -21.31
C CYS A 101 -1.71 -0.26 -19.88
N GLU A 102 -2.38 0.74 -19.32
CA GLU A 102 -2.16 1.24 -17.96
C GLU A 102 -3.38 0.98 -17.08
N CYS A 103 -3.12 0.55 -15.84
CA CYS A 103 -4.12 0.38 -14.80
C CYS A 103 -3.66 1.16 -13.57
N PRO A 104 -4.27 2.32 -13.27
CA PRO A 104 -3.99 3.04 -12.04
C PRO A 104 -4.64 2.33 -10.85
N VAL A 105 -3.90 2.17 -9.76
CA VAL A 105 -4.35 1.55 -8.50
C VAL A 105 -3.86 2.40 -7.35
N THR A 106 -4.72 2.63 -6.35
CA THR A 106 -4.33 3.31 -5.11
C THR A 106 -4.51 2.33 -3.97
N THR A 107 -3.48 2.13 -3.16
CA THR A 107 -3.57 1.34 -1.93
C THR A 107 -4.45 2.04 -0.91
N ASP A 108 -5.13 1.25 -0.08
CA ASP A 108 -6.01 1.76 0.96
C ASP A 108 -5.24 2.56 2.03
N GLU A 109 -5.97 3.30 2.83
CA GLU A 109 -5.43 3.92 4.03
C GLU A 109 -4.98 2.85 5.03
N PRO A 110 -3.93 3.12 5.85
CA PRO A 110 -3.56 2.18 6.88
C PRO A 110 -4.71 2.01 7.86
N GLU A 111 -4.99 0.76 8.23
CA GLU A 111 -5.99 0.48 9.25
C GLU A 111 -5.47 0.98 10.60
N TYR A 112 -5.89 2.17 10.99
CA TYR A 112 -5.63 2.67 12.33
C TYR A 112 -6.49 1.91 13.33
N LEU A 113 -5.83 1.35 14.33
CA LEU A 113 -6.54 0.68 15.43
C LEU A 113 -7.39 1.70 16.17
N SER A 114 -8.70 1.58 16.08
CA SER A 114 -9.64 2.37 16.87
C SER A 114 -9.77 1.78 18.28
N GLY A 115 -9.78 2.63 19.30
CA GLY A 115 -9.98 2.26 20.69
C GLY A 115 -8.69 2.32 21.54
N PRO A 116 -8.77 2.05 22.83
CA PRO A 116 -7.61 2.10 23.73
C PRO A 116 -6.62 1.00 23.36
N TRP A 117 -5.41 1.40 23.02
CA TRP A 117 -4.31 0.49 22.65
C TRP A 117 -3.75 -0.24 23.88
N VAL A 118 -3.87 0.41 25.04
CA VAL A 118 -3.49 -0.10 26.33
C VAL A 118 -4.55 0.32 27.34
N THR A 119 -5.05 -0.62 28.13
CA THR A 119 -5.83 -0.31 29.33
C THR A 119 -4.91 -0.34 30.54
N PHE A 120 -5.13 0.53 31.49
CA PHE A 120 -4.37 0.51 32.73
C PHE A 120 -5.30 0.59 33.94
N GLU A 121 -4.93 -0.13 34.99
CA GLU A 121 -5.57 -0.07 36.30
C GLU A 121 -4.55 0.39 37.32
N VAL A 122 -4.97 1.32 38.18
CA VAL A 122 -4.13 1.82 39.27
C VAL A 122 -4.72 1.38 40.61
N ASN A 123 -3.97 0.63 41.36
CA ASN A 123 -4.36 0.17 42.69
C ASN A 123 -3.48 0.85 43.75
N TYR A 124 -4.13 1.48 44.71
CA TYR A 124 -3.46 2.05 45.88
C TYR A 124 -3.28 0.99 46.94
N GLU A 125 -2.03 0.54 47.17
CA GLU A 125 -1.75 -0.53 48.10
C GLU A 125 -1.50 0.00 49.53
N GLU A 126 -0.82 1.12 49.68
CA GLU A 126 -0.41 1.70 50.94
C GLU A 126 -0.24 3.19 50.89
N ARG A 127 -0.73 3.91 51.88
CA ARG A 127 -0.53 5.35 52.01
C ARG A 127 -0.07 5.69 53.42
N THR A 128 1.09 6.29 53.51
CA THR A 128 1.64 6.86 54.77
C THR A 128 1.83 8.35 54.64
N SER A 129 2.26 9.02 55.72
CA SER A 129 2.57 10.45 55.65
C SER A 129 3.83 10.76 54.81
N TYR A 130 4.56 9.75 54.38
CA TYR A 130 5.85 9.93 53.67
C TYR A 130 5.87 9.28 52.29
N TYR A 131 5.04 8.30 52.02
CA TYR A 131 4.99 7.64 50.71
C TYR A 131 3.63 7.05 50.43
N CYS A 132 3.35 6.87 49.18
CA CYS A 132 2.22 6.12 48.67
C CYS A 132 2.76 5.05 47.69
N ARG A 133 2.36 3.79 47.92
CA ARG A 133 2.65 2.72 46.95
C ARG A 133 1.44 2.55 46.07
N ILE A 134 1.67 2.63 44.80
CA ILE A 134 0.70 2.35 43.75
C ILE A 134 1.22 1.26 42.85
N THR A 135 0.35 0.35 42.45
CA THR A 135 0.61 -0.64 41.40
C THR A 135 -0.23 -0.28 40.19
N ALA A 136 0.45 -0.02 39.06
CA ALA A 136 -0.20 0.21 37.78
C ALA A 136 -0.01 -1.03 36.89
N THR A 137 -1.12 -1.61 36.45
CA THR A 137 -1.10 -2.74 35.53
C THR A 137 -1.48 -2.25 34.15
N PHE A 138 -0.58 -2.43 33.19
CA PHE A 138 -0.79 -2.08 31.78
C PHE A 138 -1.13 -3.35 31.01
N THR A 139 -2.29 -3.38 30.39
CA THR A 139 -2.72 -4.51 29.58
C THR A 139 -2.84 -4.03 28.11
N PRO A 140 -1.83 -4.33 27.27
CA PRO A 140 -1.92 -4.02 25.85
C PRO A 140 -2.98 -4.89 25.18
N ASN A 141 -3.63 -4.35 24.15
CA ASN A 141 -4.48 -5.18 23.31
C ASN A 141 -3.61 -6.09 22.41
N ASP A 142 -4.24 -7.07 21.75
CA ASP A 142 -3.59 -8.07 20.89
C ASP A 142 -2.90 -7.48 19.64
N LYS A 143 -3.20 -6.23 19.31
CA LYS A 143 -2.64 -5.51 18.16
C LYS A 143 -1.53 -4.51 18.54
N THR A 144 -1.27 -4.36 19.83
CA THR A 144 -0.23 -3.45 20.31
C THR A 144 1.15 -4.07 20.10
N VAL A 145 1.95 -3.47 19.23
CA VAL A 145 3.33 -3.92 18.94
C VAL A 145 4.32 -3.41 19.97
N ALA A 146 4.16 -2.18 20.43
CA ALA A 146 4.97 -1.58 21.48
C ALA A 146 4.21 -0.45 22.17
N TYR A 147 4.53 -0.19 23.42
CA TYR A 147 4.02 0.96 24.17
C TYR A 147 5.13 1.53 25.06
N TYR A 148 4.95 2.78 25.40
CA TYR A 148 5.84 3.47 26.34
C TYR A 148 5.01 3.97 27.52
N ALA A 149 5.48 3.69 28.73
CA ALA A 149 4.87 4.16 29.97
C ALA A 149 5.87 4.99 30.75
N THR A 150 5.44 6.13 31.26
CA THR A 150 6.26 6.99 32.12
C THR A 150 5.48 7.41 33.35
N CYS A 151 6.18 7.58 34.48
CA CYS A 151 5.64 8.20 35.67
C CYS A 151 6.25 9.59 35.80
N VAL A 152 5.40 10.59 35.98
CA VAL A 152 5.81 11.97 36.24
C VAL A 152 5.40 12.35 37.67
N TYR A 153 6.13 13.30 38.25
CA TYR A 153 5.85 13.77 39.58
C TYR A 153 4.53 14.55 39.63
N GLY A 154 3.71 14.35 40.68
CA GLY A 154 2.33 14.78 40.79
C GLY A 154 2.03 16.27 40.64
N SER A 155 3.05 17.16 40.81
CA SER A 155 2.87 18.59 40.57
C SER A 155 2.52 18.97 39.11
N TYR A 156 2.66 18.02 38.17
CA TYR A 156 2.26 18.24 36.77
C TYR A 156 0.75 17.95 36.54
N PHE A 157 0.06 17.33 37.51
CA PHE A 157 -1.35 16.96 37.43
C PHE A 157 -2.13 17.48 38.63
N ASP A 158 -1.62 18.51 39.28
CA ASP A 158 -2.32 19.13 40.39
C ASP A 158 -3.41 20.06 39.82
N ASP A 159 -4.51 19.43 39.45
CA ASP A 159 -5.72 20.10 39.00
C ASP A 159 -6.49 20.65 40.21
N ASP A 160 -5.80 21.37 41.13
CA ASP A 160 -6.49 22.10 42.16
C ASP A 160 -7.05 23.39 41.55
N PRO A 161 -8.39 23.47 41.30
CA PRO A 161 -8.99 24.63 40.68
C PRO A 161 -8.95 25.89 41.58
N ASP A 162 -8.53 25.73 42.82
CA ASP A 162 -8.33 26.84 43.80
C ASP A 162 -6.88 27.30 43.87
N ASP A 163 -5.96 26.65 43.10
CA ASP A 163 -4.58 27.11 42.96
C ASP A 163 -4.55 28.37 42.06
N PRO A 164 -4.08 29.52 42.60
CA PRO A 164 -4.02 30.75 41.82
C PRO A 164 -3.07 30.71 40.62
N ASP A 165 -2.17 29.72 40.57
CA ASP A 165 -1.22 29.49 39.47
C ASP A 165 -1.69 28.33 38.53
N PHE A 166 -2.95 27.85 38.69
CA PHE A 166 -3.54 26.81 37.85
C PHE A 166 -3.75 27.34 36.44
N GLU A 167 -2.93 26.84 35.50
CA GLU A 167 -3.22 26.92 34.06
C GLU A 167 -3.71 25.56 33.56
N PRO A 168 -4.98 25.45 33.11
CA PRO A 168 -5.48 24.17 32.59
C PRO A 168 -4.64 23.76 31.37
N ASN A 169 -4.06 22.57 31.43
CA ASN A 169 -3.37 21.97 30.28
C ASN A 169 -4.35 21.88 29.12
N THR A 170 -4.09 22.60 28.06
CA THR A 170 -4.86 22.52 26.82
C THR A 170 -4.32 21.35 25.97
N GLU A 171 -5.17 20.78 25.10
CA GLU A 171 -4.78 19.68 24.20
C GLU A 171 -3.59 20.03 23.26
N GLU A 172 -3.16 21.29 23.25
CA GLU A 172 -2.02 21.76 22.46
C GLU A 172 -0.65 21.51 23.14
N ASP A 173 -0.64 21.10 24.41
CA ASP A 173 0.58 20.86 25.19
C ASP A 173 0.98 19.36 25.28
N MET A 174 0.29 18.47 24.55
CA MET A 174 0.58 17.02 24.51
C MET A 174 1.19 16.56 23.19
#